data_7191a61821bce5774c23549812e40396
#
_entry.id   7191a61821bce5774c23549812e40396
#
_cell.length_a   1.000
_cell.length_b   1.000
_cell.length_c   1.000
_cell.angle_alpha   90.00
_cell.angle_beta   90.00
_cell.angle_gamma   90.00
#
_symmetry.space_group_name_H-M   'P 1'
#
loop_
_entity.id
_entity.type
_entity.pdbx_description
1 polymer ?
#
loop_
_entity_poly.entity_id
_entity_poly.type
_entity_poly.pdbx_seq_one_letter_code
_entity_poly.pdbx_strand_id
1 'polypeptide(L)'
;TEIKAALRAAKNIPSKSLWCVFQPHTYTRTIALFDEFASAFKDADKVIMVEIYAAREKNINKVSSKLLADKIKREHPEKDVYYFETFEEVANFLFENTHEGDMVITMGAGDVYKIGEMVLEKR
;
A
#
# COMPACT_ATOMS: atom_id res chain seq x y z
N THR A 1 6.10 11.33 5.51
CA THR A 1 5.50 12.59 5.67
C THR A 1 4.02 12.52 5.46
N GLU A 2 3.50 12.65 4.24
CA GLU A 2 2.04 12.54 4.05
C GLU A 2 1.51 11.16 4.45
N ILE A 3 2.24 10.10 4.11
CA ILE A 3 1.85 8.74 4.46
C ILE A 3 1.80 8.58 5.98
N LYS A 4 2.86 9.02 6.66
CA LYS A 4 2.94 8.93 8.12
C LYS A 4 1.81 9.71 8.79
N ALA A 5 1.53 10.92 8.31
CA ALA A 5 0.48 11.76 8.87
C ALA A 5 -0.90 11.14 8.67
N ALA A 6 -1.17 10.63 7.47
CA ALA A 6 -2.45 9.99 7.16
C ALA A 6 -2.67 8.73 8.01
N LEU A 7 -1.64 7.90 8.15
CA LEU A 7 -1.75 6.67 8.95
C LEU A 7 -1.91 6.99 10.44
N ARG A 8 -1.22 8.01 10.94
CA ARG A 8 -1.37 8.42 12.32
C ARG A 8 -2.79 8.91 12.59
N ALA A 9 -3.36 9.70 11.67
CA ALA A 9 -4.73 10.16 11.80
C ALA A 9 -5.71 8.99 11.76
N ALA A 10 -5.50 8.03 10.85
CA ALA A 10 -6.34 6.84 10.74
C ALA A 10 -6.28 5.99 12.01
N LYS A 11 -5.11 5.90 12.63
CA LYS A 11 -4.92 5.10 13.85
C LYS A 11 -5.72 5.65 15.03
N ASN A 12 -6.05 6.94 15.01
CA ASN A 12 -6.87 7.54 16.07
C ASN A 12 -8.35 7.14 15.96
N ILE A 13 -8.75 6.54 14.85
CA ILE A 13 -10.11 6.03 14.67
C ILE A 13 -10.09 4.57 15.11
N PRO A 14 -10.94 4.15 16.08
CA PRO A 14 -10.93 2.78 16.54
C PRO A 14 -11.19 1.78 15.41
N SER A 15 -10.32 0.77 15.30
CA SER A 15 -10.48 -0.30 14.31
C SER A 15 -9.79 -1.56 14.84
N LYS A 16 -10.16 -2.73 14.29
CA LYS A 16 -9.53 -3.99 14.65
C LYS A 16 -8.16 -4.11 14.00
N SER A 17 -8.07 -3.78 12.71
CA SER A 17 -6.81 -3.75 11.98
C SER A 17 -6.83 -2.60 11.00
N LEU A 18 -5.72 -1.89 10.89
CA LEU A 18 -5.56 -0.83 9.92
C LEU A 18 -4.75 -1.35 8.74
N TRP A 19 -5.40 -1.43 7.59
CA TRP A 19 -4.78 -1.84 6.33
C TRP A 19 -4.41 -0.61 5.52
N CYS A 20 -3.20 -0.55 5.02
CA CYS A 20 -2.79 0.50 4.10
C CYS A 20 -2.46 -0.09 2.74
N VAL A 21 -3.15 0.38 1.70
CA VAL A 21 -2.87 0.02 0.31
C VAL A 21 -2.16 1.20 -0.33
N PHE A 22 -0.93 0.99 -0.78
CA PHE A 22 -0.11 2.07 -1.34
C PHE A 22 0.37 1.73 -2.74
N GLN A 23 0.19 2.68 -3.66
CA GLN A 23 0.76 2.61 -5.00
C GLN A 23 1.76 3.75 -5.20
N PRO A 24 3.06 3.45 -5.31
CA PRO A 24 4.06 4.49 -5.59
C PRO A 24 3.86 5.10 -6.97
N HIS A 25 4.22 6.37 -7.10
CA HIS A 25 4.10 7.11 -8.35
C HIS A 25 5.48 7.26 -9.00
N THR A 26 5.62 6.77 -10.21
CA THR A 26 6.81 6.74 -11.07
C THR A 26 8.00 5.98 -10.48
N TYR A 27 8.82 5.42 -11.36
CA TYR A 27 10.02 4.70 -10.94
C TYR A 27 11.05 5.64 -10.33
N THR A 28 11.22 6.82 -10.96
CA THR A 28 12.18 7.83 -10.48
C THR A 28 11.90 8.24 -9.05
N ARG A 29 10.64 8.54 -8.76
CA ARG A 29 10.23 8.99 -7.43
C ARG A 29 10.36 7.87 -6.40
N THR A 30 10.01 6.64 -6.80
CA THR A 30 10.12 5.48 -5.94
C THR A 30 11.58 5.23 -5.53
N ILE A 31 12.51 5.34 -6.48
CA ILE A 31 13.93 5.18 -6.20
C ILE A 31 14.41 6.27 -5.23
N ALA A 32 14.07 7.53 -5.53
CA ALA A 32 14.51 8.66 -4.72
C ALA A 32 14.02 8.59 -3.28
N LEU A 33 12.81 8.08 -3.06
CA LEU A 33 12.16 8.04 -1.74
C LEU A 33 12.09 6.64 -1.15
N PHE A 34 12.85 5.70 -1.70
CA PHE A 34 12.73 4.28 -1.33
C PHE A 34 12.85 4.05 0.17
N ASP A 35 13.88 4.63 0.80
CA ASP A 35 14.09 4.45 2.23
C ASP A 35 13.01 5.14 3.06
N GLU A 36 12.54 6.31 2.62
CA GLU A 36 11.46 7.01 3.32
C GLU A 36 10.16 6.22 3.24
N PHE A 37 9.85 5.66 2.06
CA PHE A 37 8.67 4.83 1.90
C PHE A 37 8.75 3.60 2.80
N ALA A 38 9.92 2.96 2.87
CA ALA A 38 10.08 1.76 3.70
C ALA A 38 9.79 2.03 5.17
N SER A 39 10.06 3.23 5.66
CA SER A 39 9.84 3.58 7.06
C SER A 39 8.50 4.29 7.32
N ALA A 40 7.69 4.52 6.29
CA ALA A 40 6.49 5.35 6.40
C ALA A 40 5.27 4.61 6.98
N PHE A 41 5.29 3.29 7.04
CA PHE A 41 4.09 2.48 7.33
C PHE A 41 4.01 1.98 8.77
N LYS A 42 4.69 2.63 9.68
CA LYS A 42 4.76 2.22 11.08
C LYS A 42 3.39 2.01 11.71
N ASP A 43 2.45 2.90 11.45
CA ASP A 43 1.13 2.87 12.09
C ASP A 43 0.12 1.96 11.41
N ALA A 44 0.47 1.32 10.29
CA ALA A 44 -0.38 0.35 9.63
C ALA A 44 -0.10 -1.05 10.18
N ASP A 45 -1.16 -1.81 10.45
CA ASP A 45 -1.01 -3.20 10.87
C ASP A 45 -0.66 -4.10 9.70
N LYS A 46 -1.25 -3.83 8.54
CA LYS A 46 -1.03 -4.59 7.31
C LYS A 46 -0.81 -3.63 6.16
N VAL A 47 0.13 -3.97 5.29
CA VAL A 47 0.52 -3.13 4.17
C VAL A 47 0.40 -3.92 2.87
N ILE A 48 -0.28 -3.35 1.88
CA ILE A 48 -0.35 -3.92 0.54
C ILE A 48 0.31 -2.93 -0.41
N MET A 49 1.34 -3.39 -1.11
CA MET A 49 2.00 -2.62 -2.15
C MET A 49 1.43 -3.01 -3.50
N VAL A 50 0.95 -2.01 -4.25
CA VAL A 50 0.51 -2.20 -5.63
C VAL A 50 1.66 -1.78 -6.54
N GLU A 51 1.83 -2.43 -7.69
CA GLU A 51 2.92 -2.12 -8.60
C GLU A 51 2.94 -0.63 -8.96
N ILE A 52 4.15 -0.10 -9.14
CA ILE A 52 4.39 1.32 -9.39
C ILE A 52 3.56 1.82 -10.58
N TYR A 53 2.92 2.98 -10.41
CA TYR A 53 2.28 3.68 -11.52
C TYR A 53 3.36 4.40 -12.32
N ALA A 54 3.67 3.85 -13.49
CA ALA A 54 4.84 4.29 -14.28
C ALA A 54 4.69 5.68 -14.90
N ALA A 55 3.47 6.11 -15.23
CA ALA A 55 3.21 7.41 -15.85
C ALA A 55 4.10 7.66 -17.08
N ARG A 56 4.27 6.66 -17.94
CA ARG A 56 5.07 6.69 -19.18
C ARG A 56 6.59 6.59 -18.98
N GLU A 57 7.07 6.46 -17.76
CA GLU A 57 8.50 6.22 -17.55
C GLU A 57 8.88 4.82 -17.97
N LYS A 58 10.13 4.64 -18.36
CA LYS A 58 10.71 3.32 -18.59
C LYS A 58 11.41 2.88 -17.33
N ASN A 59 11.28 1.60 -17.00
CA ASN A 59 11.88 1.04 -15.80
C ASN A 59 13.35 0.68 -16.05
N ILE A 60 14.21 1.70 -16.16
CA ILE A 60 15.62 1.54 -16.46
C ILE A 60 16.36 0.83 -15.32
N ASN A 61 16.03 1.18 -14.09
CA ASN A 61 16.71 0.65 -12.90
C ASN A 61 16.02 -0.59 -12.31
N LYS A 62 15.02 -1.13 -12.99
CA LYS A 62 14.31 -2.36 -12.60
C LYS A 62 13.79 -2.33 -11.17
N VAL A 63 13.29 -1.18 -10.74
CA VAL A 63 12.65 -1.05 -9.43
C VAL A 63 11.21 -1.55 -9.51
N SER A 64 10.68 -2.06 -8.41
CA SER A 64 9.27 -2.47 -8.32
C SER A 64 8.77 -2.29 -6.89
N SER A 65 7.46 -2.26 -6.76
CA SER A 65 6.83 -2.23 -5.44
C SER A 65 7.12 -3.51 -4.65
N LYS A 66 7.43 -4.60 -5.34
CA LYS A 66 7.81 -5.85 -4.66
C LYS A 66 9.09 -5.66 -3.85
N LEU A 67 10.08 -4.96 -4.41
CA LEU A 67 11.32 -4.66 -3.69
C LEU A 67 11.05 -3.82 -2.45
N LEU A 68 10.13 -2.87 -2.56
CA LEU A 68 9.75 -2.03 -1.44
C LEU A 68 9.03 -2.85 -0.36
N ALA A 69 8.12 -3.74 -0.77
CA ALA A 69 7.43 -4.63 0.16
C ALA A 69 8.42 -5.53 0.89
N ASP A 70 9.39 -6.09 0.16
CA ASP A 70 10.42 -6.96 0.73
C ASP A 70 11.26 -6.20 1.78
N LYS A 71 11.61 -4.95 1.49
CA LYS A 71 12.37 -4.12 2.43
C LYS A 71 11.57 -3.84 3.71
N ILE A 72 10.31 -3.48 3.57
CA ILE A 72 9.45 -3.24 4.74
C ILE A 72 9.37 -4.50 5.60
N LYS A 73 9.19 -5.65 4.97
CA LYS A 73 9.08 -6.92 5.70
C LYS A 73 10.37 -7.27 6.44
N ARG A 74 11.53 -7.00 5.82
CA ARG A 74 12.82 -7.23 6.47
C ARG A 74 13.03 -6.34 7.69
N GLU A 75 12.64 -5.06 7.57
CA GLU A 75 12.80 -4.09 8.67
C GLU A 75 11.76 -4.25 9.75
N HIS A 76 10.59 -4.78 9.41
CA HIS A 76 9.48 -4.97 10.34
C HIS A 76 8.89 -6.37 10.19
N PRO A 77 9.61 -7.41 10.67
CA PRO A 77 9.16 -8.80 10.48
C PRO A 77 7.81 -9.12 11.11
N GLU A 78 7.39 -8.32 12.09
CA GLU A 78 6.11 -8.50 12.76
C GLU A 78 4.92 -8.04 11.90
N LYS A 79 5.19 -7.25 10.83
CA LYS A 79 4.13 -6.70 9.99
C LYS A 79 3.76 -7.66 8.86
N ASP A 80 2.49 -7.69 8.53
CA ASP A 80 2.02 -8.42 7.34
C ASP A 80 2.14 -7.48 6.15
N VAL A 81 2.97 -7.83 5.19
CA VAL A 81 3.23 -7.03 4.01
C VAL A 81 3.00 -7.88 2.76
N TYR A 82 2.21 -7.36 1.83
CA TYR A 82 1.83 -8.06 0.60
C TYR A 82 2.16 -7.21 -0.61
N TYR A 83 2.31 -7.86 -1.76
CA TYR A 83 2.53 -7.20 -3.04
C TYR A 83 1.62 -7.81 -4.09
N PHE A 84 0.99 -6.96 -4.90
CA PHE A 84 0.19 -7.39 -6.05
C PHE A 84 0.43 -6.47 -7.23
N GLU A 85 0.34 -7.02 -8.44
CA GLU A 85 0.55 -6.25 -9.65
C GLU A 85 -0.67 -5.41 -10.05
N THR A 86 -1.88 -5.90 -9.78
CA THR A 86 -3.10 -5.27 -10.27
C THR A 86 -4.06 -4.90 -9.15
N PHE A 87 -4.91 -3.93 -9.45
CA PHE A 87 -5.97 -3.50 -8.54
C PHE A 87 -6.96 -4.63 -8.27
N GLU A 88 -7.26 -5.42 -9.30
CA GLU A 88 -8.20 -6.54 -9.14
C GLU A 88 -7.69 -7.56 -8.14
N GLU A 89 -6.41 -7.90 -8.22
CA GLU A 89 -5.79 -8.82 -7.25
C GLU A 89 -5.89 -8.27 -5.83
N VAL A 90 -5.63 -6.97 -5.65
CA VAL A 90 -5.73 -6.32 -4.33
C VAL A 90 -7.16 -6.37 -3.83
N ALA A 91 -8.13 -6.04 -4.69
CA ALA A 91 -9.54 -6.02 -4.31
C ALA A 91 -10.01 -7.42 -3.88
N ASN A 92 -9.62 -8.44 -4.63
CA ASN A 92 -9.97 -9.82 -4.29
C ASN A 92 -9.38 -10.23 -2.94
N PHE A 93 -8.11 -9.88 -2.72
CA PHE A 93 -7.43 -10.19 -1.47
C PHE A 93 -8.08 -9.49 -0.27
N LEU A 94 -8.41 -8.22 -0.42
CA LEU A 94 -9.08 -7.46 0.64
C LEU A 94 -10.47 -8.02 0.93
N PHE A 95 -11.22 -8.37 -0.12
CA PHE A 95 -12.55 -8.94 0.07
C PHE A 95 -12.50 -10.22 0.88
N GLU A 96 -11.50 -11.07 0.63
CA GLU A 96 -11.36 -12.35 1.30
C GLU A 96 -10.76 -12.25 2.71
N ASN A 97 -9.97 -11.23 2.99
CA ASN A 97 -9.14 -11.17 4.20
C ASN A 97 -9.50 -10.06 5.18
N THR A 98 -10.35 -9.10 4.81
CA THR A 98 -10.79 -8.07 5.74
C THR A 98 -12.06 -8.51 6.45
N HIS A 99 -12.23 -8.00 7.66
CA HIS A 99 -13.35 -8.35 8.53
C HIS A 99 -14.05 -7.08 8.99
N GLU A 100 -15.26 -7.25 9.49
CA GLU A 100 -16.00 -6.15 10.07
C GLU A 100 -15.18 -5.53 11.20
N GLY A 101 -15.09 -4.21 11.18
CA GLY A 101 -14.27 -3.46 12.13
C GLY A 101 -12.89 -3.12 11.64
N ASP A 102 -12.44 -3.71 10.52
CA ASP A 102 -11.17 -3.34 9.89
C ASP A 102 -11.31 -2.02 9.14
N MET A 103 -10.22 -1.25 9.11
CA MET A 103 -10.14 -0.03 8.32
C MET A 103 -9.16 -0.24 7.17
N VAL A 104 -9.54 0.20 5.97
CA VAL A 104 -8.67 0.16 4.80
C VAL A 104 -8.48 1.58 4.29
N ILE A 105 -7.25 2.01 4.17
CA ILE A 105 -6.92 3.31 3.61
C ILE A 105 -6.09 3.09 2.33
N THR A 106 -6.49 3.76 1.23
CA THR A 106 -5.76 3.70 -0.03
C THR A 106 -4.99 5.01 -0.20
N MET A 107 -3.72 4.91 -0.56
CA MET A 107 -2.87 6.07 -0.75
C MET A 107 -1.98 5.89 -1.96
N GLY A 108 -1.61 6.99 -2.58
CA GLY A 108 -0.65 7.00 -3.67
C GLY A 108 -1.21 7.53 -4.96
N ALA A 109 -0.59 7.09 -6.05
CA ALA A 109 -0.81 7.66 -7.36
C ALA A 109 -2.06 7.14 -8.06
N GLY A 110 -2.45 7.89 -9.08
CA GLY A 110 -3.43 7.43 -10.05
C GLY A 110 -4.77 7.08 -9.45
N ASP A 111 -5.27 5.94 -9.86
CA ASP A 111 -6.62 5.49 -9.54
C ASP A 111 -6.68 4.49 -8.39
N VAL A 112 -5.67 4.49 -7.51
CA VAL A 112 -5.61 3.52 -6.40
C VAL A 112 -6.89 3.51 -5.55
N TYR A 113 -7.58 4.64 -5.44
CA TYR A 113 -8.84 4.73 -4.70
C TYR A 113 -9.92 3.79 -5.25
N LYS A 114 -9.82 3.42 -6.52
CA LYS A 114 -10.81 2.53 -7.15
C LYS A 114 -10.82 1.14 -6.53
N ILE A 115 -9.73 0.75 -5.87
CA ILE A 115 -9.67 -0.54 -5.18
C ILE A 115 -10.77 -0.66 -4.14
N GLY A 116 -11.00 0.42 -3.36
CA GLY A 116 -12.08 0.44 -2.37
C GLY A 116 -13.43 0.24 -3.00
N GLU A 117 -13.70 0.91 -4.12
CA GLU A 117 -14.95 0.74 -4.86
C GLU A 117 -15.12 -0.70 -5.35
N MET A 118 -14.05 -1.31 -5.85
CA MET A 118 -14.08 -2.69 -6.34
C MET A 118 -14.41 -3.68 -5.21
N VAL A 119 -13.89 -3.46 -4.01
CA VAL A 119 -14.19 -4.31 -2.86
C VAL A 119 -15.67 -4.18 -2.50
N LEU A 120 -16.20 -2.96 -2.48
CA LEU A 120 -17.60 -2.71 -2.14
C LEU A 120 -18.55 -3.37 -3.14
N GLU A 121 -18.19 -3.40 -4.42
CA GLU A 121 -19.00 -4.04 -5.45
C GLU A 121 -19.11 -5.55 -5.26
N LYS A 122 -18.15 -6.17 -4.57
CA LYS A 122 -18.15 -7.61 -4.31
C LYS A 122 -19.04 -8.01 -3.13
N ARG A 123 -19.51 -7.05 -2.36
CA ARG A 123 -20.29 -7.30 -1.14
C ARG A 123 -21.80 -7.25 -1.33
#